data_6a31aa9c006f95c3e8201a1838bd9b02
#
_entry.id   6a31aa9c006f95c3e8201a1838bd9b02
#
_cell.length_a   1.000
_cell.length_b   1.000
_cell.length_c   1.000
_cell.angle_alpha   90.00
_cell.angle_beta   90.00
_cell.angle_gamma   90.00
#
_symmetry.space_group_name_H-M   'P 1'
#
loop_
_entity.id
_entity.type
_entity.pdbx_description
1 polymer ?
#
loop_
_entity_poly.entity_id
_entity_poly.type
_entity_poly.pdbx_seq_one_letter_code
_entity_poly.pdbx_strand_id
1 'polypeptide(L)'
;MPEELSENLETWYKAVAGVFARTQKKDIGDIAVDVWKKLIVTTPDGVDINPLYTRADESQRKFTEVPGEFPFTRGTTVDGERVGWGVTETFGHDSPKNINAAVLNALNSGTTTLGFEFSEEFTAADLKVALEGVYLNMAPLLIHAGGSTSEVAAALYALAEEAGTPFAALTLGSRPLTAQVDGSHSDTIEEAVQLAVNASKRANVRAILVDGSSFSNQGASDAQEIGLSIAAGVDYVRRLVDAGLSTEAALKQVAFRFAVTDEQFAQISKLRVARRLWARVCEVLGFPELAVAPQHAVTARAMFSQRDPWVNMLRSTVAAFAAGVGGATDVEVRTFDDAIPDGVPGVSRNFAHRIARNTNLLLLEESHLGHVVDPAGGSYFVESFTDDLAEKAWAVFSGIEAEGGYSAACASGTVTAMLDQTWEQTRADVASRKKKLTGINEFPNLAESPLPADRRVEPAGVRRWAADFEALRNRSDAFLEKNGARPQITMIPLGPLSKHNIRTGFTSNLLASGGIEAINPGQLVPGTDAFAEAAQAAGIVVVCGTDQEYAETGEGAVEKLREAGVERILLAGAPKSFEGSAHAPDGYLNMTIDAAATLADLLDALGA
;
A
#
# COMPACT_ATOMS: atom_id res chain seq x y z
N MET A 1 36.46 7.57 7.24
CA MET A 1 35.54 7.49 8.37
C MET A 1 36.27 8.01 9.61
N PRO A 2 35.66 8.86 10.45
CA PRO A 2 36.28 9.25 11.72
C PRO A 2 36.53 8.04 12.61
N GLU A 3 37.66 8.04 13.34
CA GLU A 3 38.11 6.93 14.18
C GLU A 3 37.03 6.56 15.25
N GLU A 4 36.45 7.55 15.91
CA GLU A 4 35.38 7.40 16.88
C GLU A 4 34.13 6.70 16.30
N LEU A 5 33.74 6.99 15.06
CA LEU A 5 32.61 6.33 14.39
C LEU A 5 32.93 4.85 14.12
N SER A 6 34.17 4.54 13.75
CA SER A 6 34.63 3.18 13.53
C SER A 6 34.56 2.34 14.81
N GLU A 7 35.02 2.88 15.95
CA GLU A 7 34.96 2.23 17.25
C GLU A 7 33.52 2.00 17.74
N ASN A 8 32.64 3.00 17.52
CA ASN A 8 31.22 2.87 17.87
C ASN A 8 30.51 1.78 17.04
N LEU A 9 30.82 1.69 15.75
CA LEU A 9 30.27 0.63 14.88
C LEU A 9 30.76 -0.76 15.29
N GLU A 10 32.03 -0.91 15.61
CA GLU A 10 32.55 -2.19 16.13
C GLU A 10 31.87 -2.59 17.45
N THR A 11 31.63 -1.64 18.32
CA THR A 11 30.92 -1.85 19.58
C THR A 11 29.48 -2.32 19.33
N TRP A 12 28.80 -1.70 18.37
CA TRP A 12 27.46 -2.10 17.96
C TRP A 12 27.45 -3.52 17.36
N TYR A 13 28.38 -3.84 16.46
CA TYR A 13 28.48 -5.21 15.89
C TYR A 13 28.69 -6.27 16.96
N LYS A 14 29.54 -6.01 17.97
CA LYS A 14 29.75 -6.91 19.10
C LYS A 14 28.49 -7.08 19.94
N ALA A 15 27.74 -5.97 20.17
CA ALA A 15 26.49 -6.02 20.91
C ALA A 15 25.42 -6.87 20.20
N VAL A 16 25.29 -6.71 18.88
CA VAL A 16 24.39 -7.54 18.06
C VAL A 16 24.81 -9.02 18.11
N ALA A 17 26.09 -9.31 17.93
CA ALA A 17 26.60 -10.70 18.05
C ALA A 17 26.28 -11.28 19.43
N GLY A 18 26.38 -10.49 20.51
CA GLY A 18 26.04 -10.93 21.88
C GLY A 18 24.54 -11.25 22.04
N VAL A 19 23.65 -10.55 21.33
CA VAL A 19 22.21 -10.89 21.32
C VAL A 19 22.00 -12.23 20.61
N PHE A 20 22.60 -12.43 19.44
CA PHE A 20 22.48 -13.70 18.69
C PHE A 20 23.08 -14.88 19.49
N ALA A 21 24.21 -14.69 20.18
CA ALA A 21 24.82 -15.72 21.03
C ALA A 21 23.84 -16.18 22.12
N ARG A 22 23.22 -15.23 22.82
CA ARG A 22 22.23 -15.55 23.88
C ARG A 22 21.02 -16.28 23.32
N THR A 23 20.47 -15.79 22.17
CA THR A 23 19.30 -16.39 21.53
C THR A 23 19.58 -17.82 21.04
N GLN A 24 20.78 -18.08 20.51
CA GLN A 24 21.21 -19.39 20.01
C GLN A 24 21.80 -20.28 21.09
N LYS A 25 21.96 -19.80 22.33
CA LYS A 25 22.63 -20.51 23.44
C LYS A 25 24.05 -20.98 23.08
N LYS A 26 24.80 -20.09 22.40
CA LYS A 26 26.20 -20.31 21.98
C LYS A 26 27.12 -19.34 22.70
N ASP A 27 28.43 -19.65 22.66
CA ASP A 27 29.45 -18.69 23.07
C ASP A 27 29.52 -17.55 22.06
N ILE A 28 29.80 -16.31 22.51
CA ILE A 28 29.92 -15.15 21.63
C ILE A 28 31.06 -15.33 20.61
N GLY A 29 32.10 -16.06 20.97
CA GLY A 29 33.23 -16.38 20.07
C GLY A 29 32.84 -17.26 18.88
N ASP A 30 31.73 -17.99 18.98
CA ASP A 30 31.20 -18.84 17.90
C ASP A 30 30.25 -18.07 16.94
N ILE A 31 30.00 -16.81 17.21
CA ILE A 31 29.11 -15.97 16.39
C ILE A 31 29.96 -15.08 15.48
N ALA A 32 29.70 -15.13 14.17
CA ALA A 32 30.37 -14.26 13.21
C ALA A 32 30.06 -12.78 13.51
N VAL A 33 31.07 -11.91 13.38
CA VAL A 33 30.93 -10.46 13.66
C VAL A 33 29.92 -9.81 12.72
N ASP A 34 29.78 -10.32 11.51
CA ASP A 34 28.85 -9.84 10.49
C ASP A 34 27.44 -10.46 10.58
N VAL A 35 27.12 -11.12 11.68
CA VAL A 35 25.79 -11.72 11.93
C VAL A 35 24.64 -10.73 11.84
N TRP A 36 24.92 -9.42 12.02
CA TRP A 36 23.97 -8.33 11.86
C TRP A 36 23.36 -8.29 10.45
N LYS A 37 24.06 -8.79 9.42
CA LYS A 37 23.51 -8.89 8.05
C LYS A 37 22.22 -9.72 7.97
N LYS A 38 21.96 -10.59 8.94
CA LYS A 38 20.71 -11.32 9.07
C LYS A 38 19.51 -10.44 9.43
N LEU A 39 19.74 -9.20 9.82
CA LEU A 39 18.72 -8.20 10.10
C LEU A 39 18.42 -7.32 8.89
N ILE A 40 19.14 -7.47 7.78
CA ILE A 40 18.85 -6.78 6.53
C ILE A 40 17.49 -7.24 6.02
N VAL A 41 16.67 -6.26 5.64
CA VAL A 41 15.38 -6.48 5.00
C VAL A 41 15.46 -5.99 3.56
N THR A 42 15.14 -6.86 2.60
CA THR A 42 15.13 -6.49 1.18
C THR A 42 13.73 -6.10 0.75
N THR A 43 13.58 -4.95 0.11
CA THR A 43 12.31 -4.47 -0.44
C THR A 43 11.90 -5.26 -1.70
N PRO A 44 10.64 -5.16 -2.16
CA PRO A 44 10.21 -5.74 -3.44
C PRO A 44 11.06 -5.28 -4.64
N ASP A 45 11.65 -4.07 -4.57
CA ASP A 45 12.54 -3.52 -5.60
C ASP A 45 13.98 -4.06 -5.53
N GLY A 46 14.26 -4.95 -4.57
CA GLY A 46 15.62 -5.46 -4.36
C GLY A 46 16.57 -4.42 -3.78
N VAL A 47 16.06 -3.48 -2.99
CA VAL A 47 16.85 -2.55 -2.18
C VAL A 47 17.00 -3.12 -0.78
N ASP A 48 18.24 -3.24 -0.30
CA ASP A 48 18.54 -3.73 1.03
C ASP A 48 18.44 -2.60 2.06
N ILE A 49 17.63 -2.81 3.09
CA ILE A 49 17.52 -1.92 4.24
C ILE A 49 18.37 -2.46 5.38
N ASN A 50 19.42 -1.74 5.72
CA ASN A 50 20.28 -2.07 6.85
C ASN A 50 19.58 -1.77 8.18
N PRO A 51 19.89 -2.52 9.26
CA PRO A 51 19.30 -2.27 10.59
C PRO A 51 19.82 -0.98 11.26
N LEU A 52 20.88 -0.38 10.73
CA LEU A 52 21.47 0.86 11.22
C LEU A 52 22.08 1.65 10.05
N TYR A 53 21.79 2.95 10.01
CA TYR A 53 22.41 3.91 9.10
C TYR A 53 23.13 4.99 9.89
N THR A 54 24.29 5.38 9.42
CA THR A 54 25.18 6.34 10.08
C THR A 54 25.80 7.28 9.06
N ARG A 55 26.65 8.21 9.50
CA ARG A 55 27.44 9.04 8.60
C ARG A 55 28.35 8.23 7.63
N ALA A 56 28.64 6.96 7.94
CA ALA A 56 29.39 6.10 7.03
C ALA A 56 28.60 5.72 5.77
N ASP A 57 27.27 5.76 5.87
CA ASP A 57 26.33 5.49 4.79
C ASP A 57 25.91 6.77 4.07
N GLU A 58 26.49 7.93 4.46
CA GLU A 58 26.23 9.21 3.82
C GLU A 58 26.56 9.09 2.33
N SER A 59 25.56 9.35 1.49
CA SER A 59 25.70 9.36 0.05
C SER A 59 26.93 10.16 -0.37
N GLN A 60 27.70 9.68 -1.34
CA GLN A 60 28.86 10.41 -1.91
C GLN A 60 28.45 11.71 -2.60
N ARG A 61 27.16 11.94 -2.79
CA ARG A 61 26.60 13.23 -3.19
C ARG A 61 26.74 14.16 -2.01
N LYS A 62 27.58 15.18 -2.20
CA LYS A 62 27.66 16.26 -1.23
C LYS A 62 26.25 16.78 -1.00
N PHE A 63 25.83 16.85 0.24
CA PHE A 63 24.57 17.44 0.70
C PHE A 63 24.55 18.94 0.36
N THR A 64 24.33 19.25 -0.91
CA THR A 64 24.27 20.62 -1.43
C THR A 64 22.88 20.97 -1.94
N GLU A 65 21.97 19.97 -2.01
CA GLU A 65 20.61 20.19 -2.48
C GLU A 65 19.81 20.98 -1.44
N VAL A 66 19.27 22.11 -1.85
CA VAL A 66 18.40 22.97 -1.03
C VAL A 66 16.95 22.76 -1.47
N PRO A 67 15.97 22.83 -0.56
CA PRO A 67 14.57 22.84 -0.96
C PRO A 67 14.29 23.95 -1.99
N GLY A 68 13.46 23.63 -3.01
CA GLY A 68 13.09 24.57 -4.07
C GLY A 68 14.14 24.76 -5.18
N GLU A 69 15.29 24.09 -5.10
CA GLU A 69 16.32 24.14 -6.14
C GLU A 69 16.40 22.79 -6.89
N PHE A 70 16.85 22.88 -8.17
CA PHE A 70 17.12 21.70 -8.97
C PHE A 70 18.09 20.75 -8.25
N PRO A 71 17.86 19.43 -8.21
CA PRO A 71 16.86 18.66 -8.95
C PRO A 71 15.52 18.46 -8.21
N PHE A 72 15.16 19.32 -7.27
CA PHE A 72 13.90 19.35 -6.52
C PHE A 72 13.63 18.09 -5.67
N THR A 73 14.63 17.29 -5.37
CA THR A 73 14.52 16.12 -4.48
C THR A 73 13.86 16.51 -3.16
N ARG A 74 14.21 17.68 -2.63
CA ARG A 74 13.78 18.21 -1.33
C ARG A 74 12.52 19.08 -1.37
N GLY A 75 11.81 19.14 -2.50
CA GLY A 75 10.60 19.93 -2.70
C GLY A 75 10.74 20.98 -3.79
N THR A 76 9.62 21.44 -4.32
CA THR A 76 9.55 22.35 -5.49
C THR A 76 9.41 23.82 -5.11
N THR A 77 9.11 24.15 -3.85
CA THR A 77 8.87 25.52 -3.37
C THR A 77 9.67 25.80 -2.10
N VAL A 78 10.15 27.04 -1.97
CA VAL A 78 10.78 27.59 -0.74
C VAL A 78 9.93 28.69 -0.12
N ASP A 79 8.89 29.16 -0.81
CA ASP A 79 8.13 30.32 -0.39
C ASP A 79 7.16 29.92 0.73
N GLY A 80 7.25 30.61 1.88
CA GLY A 80 6.42 30.39 3.06
C GLY A 80 4.92 30.73 2.89
N GLU A 81 4.47 30.90 1.64
CA GLU A 81 3.05 31.18 1.34
C GLU A 81 2.16 29.95 1.50
N ARG A 82 2.71 28.73 1.38
CA ARG A 82 1.98 27.48 1.58
C ARG A 82 2.63 26.64 2.67
N VAL A 83 1.94 26.51 3.78
CA VAL A 83 2.35 25.66 4.89
C VAL A 83 1.83 24.23 4.60
N GLY A 84 2.72 23.30 4.25
CA GLY A 84 2.41 21.91 4.01
C GLY A 84 1.84 21.62 2.63
N TRP A 85 0.87 20.72 2.57
CA TRP A 85 0.26 20.19 1.33
C TRP A 85 -1.22 20.52 1.26
N GLY A 86 -1.82 20.40 0.05
CA GLY A 86 -3.26 20.53 -0.13
C GLY A 86 -4.02 19.33 0.41
N VAL A 87 -5.15 19.57 1.02
CA VAL A 87 -6.09 18.54 1.47
C VAL A 87 -7.08 18.28 0.34
N THR A 88 -6.94 17.14 -0.34
CA THR A 88 -7.82 16.76 -1.45
C THR A 88 -8.95 15.88 -0.98
N GLU A 89 -10.15 16.19 -1.43
CA GLU A 89 -11.33 15.33 -1.29
C GLU A 89 -12.00 15.19 -2.66
N THR A 90 -12.33 13.96 -3.06
CA THR A 90 -12.92 13.66 -4.36
C THR A 90 -14.42 13.45 -4.24
N PHE A 91 -15.18 14.05 -5.16
CA PHE A 91 -16.63 14.05 -5.24
C PHE A 91 -17.09 13.48 -6.59
N GLY A 92 -18.23 12.80 -6.58
CA GLY A 92 -18.85 12.23 -7.77
C GLY A 92 -19.96 11.26 -7.39
N HIS A 93 -20.53 10.57 -8.38
CA HIS A 93 -21.52 9.49 -8.21
C HIS A 93 -22.78 9.87 -7.41
N ASP A 94 -23.17 11.16 -7.40
CA ASP A 94 -24.38 11.66 -6.76
C ASP A 94 -25.03 12.76 -7.63
N SER A 95 -26.20 13.23 -7.24
CA SER A 95 -26.86 14.35 -7.93
C SER A 95 -26.02 15.63 -7.83
N PRO A 96 -26.04 16.51 -8.85
CA PRO A 96 -25.24 17.75 -8.84
C PRO A 96 -25.47 18.63 -7.61
N LYS A 97 -26.69 18.67 -7.08
CA LYS A 97 -27.02 19.42 -5.85
C LYS A 97 -26.40 18.82 -4.60
N ASN A 98 -26.38 17.48 -4.50
CA ASN A 98 -25.76 16.78 -3.39
C ASN A 98 -24.23 16.94 -3.44
N ILE A 99 -23.65 16.85 -4.64
CA ILE A 99 -22.22 17.13 -4.87
C ILE A 99 -21.90 18.56 -4.42
N ASN A 100 -22.67 19.56 -4.82
CA ASN A 100 -22.47 20.95 -4.41
C ASN A 100 -22.50 21.10 -2.87
N ALA A 101 -23.53 20.54 -2.23
CA ALA A 101 -23.65 20.60 -0.77
C ALA A 101 -22.44 19.94 -0.07
N ALA A 102 -21.95 18.81 -0.59
CA ALA A 102 -20.79 18.11 -0.07
C ALA A 102 -19.51 18.93 -0.28
N VAL A 103 -19.30 19.51 -1.47
CA VAL A 103 -18.16 20.37 -1.82
C VAL A 103 -18.09 21.58 -0.89
N LEU A 104 -19.19 22.32 -0.75
CA LEU A 104 -19.22 23.50 0.11
C LEU A 104 -18.99 23.15 1.59
N ASN A 105 -19.54 22.02 2.06
CA ASN A 105 -19.27 21.52 3.39
C ASN A 105 -17.79 21.15 3.58
N ALA A 106 -17.18 20.50 2.59
CA ALA A 106 -15.77 20.10 2.64
C ALA A 106 -14.84 21.32 2.67
N LEU A 107 -15.07 22.32 1.80
CA LEU A 107 -14.31 23.58 1.81
C LEU A 107 -14.42 24.31 3.15
N ASN A 108 -15.63 24.38 3.73
CA ASN A 108 -15.84 24.97 5.05
C ASN A 108 -15.21 24.16 6.19
N SER A 109 -14.81 22.92 5.93
CA SER A 109 -14.26 21.97 6.91
C SER A 109 -12.78 21.67 6.67
N GLY A 110 -12.06 22.45 5.84
CA GLY A 110 -10.61 22.37 5.69
C GLY A 110 -10.09 21.66 4.44
N THR A 111 -10.96 21.19 3.55
CA THR A 111 -10.56 20.76 2.21
C THR A 111 -10.06 21.97 1.42
N THR A 112 -8.92 21.84 0.73
CA THR A 112 -8.30 22.93 -0.04
C THR A 112 -8.21 22.64 -1.53
N THR A 113 -8.27 21.37 -1.93
CA THR A 113 -8.22 20.91 -3.33
C THR A 113 -9.43 20.02 -3.60
N LEU A 114 -10.16 20.29 -4.69
CA LEU A 114 -11.36 19.57 -5.04
C LEU A 114 -11.08 18.57 -6.17
N GLY A 115 -11.21 17.28 -5.86
CA GLY A 115 -11.24 16.21 -6.84
C GLY A 115 -12.66 15.96 -7.36
N PHE A 116 -12.79 15.64 -8.64
CA PHE A 116 -14.07 15.24 -9.20
C PHE A 116 -13.91 13.99 -10.07
N GLU A 117 -14.73 12.98 -9.81
CA GLU A 117 -14.85 11.77 -10.62
C GLU A 117 -16.27 11.74 -11.21
N PHE A 118 -16.39 12.12 -12.48
CA PHE A 118 -17.68 12.22 -13.15
C PHE A 118 -17.99 10.96 -13.95
N SER A 119 -19.27 10.54 -13.91
CA SER A 119 -19.80 9.55 -14.83
C SER A 119 -19.98 10.16 -16.24
N GLU A 120 -20.05 9.30 -17.26
CA GLU A 120 -20.31 9.72 -18.65
C GLU A 120 -21.62 10.52 -18.83
N GLU A 121 -22.56 10.34 -17.91
CA GLU A 121 -23.87 11.04 -17.94
C GLU A 121 -23.80 12.47 -17.37
N PHE A 122 -22.68 12.87 -16.77
CA PHE A 122 -22.54 14.15 -16.10
C PHE A 122 -22.35 15.28 -17.13
N THR A 123 -23.29 16.20 -17.20
CA THR A 123 -23.33 17.26 -18.22
C THR A 123 -22.64 18.56 -17.77
N ALA A 124 -22.40 19.47 -18.73
CA ALA A 124 -21.94 20.83 -18.44
C ALA A 124 -22.90 21.63 -17.52
N ALA A 125 -24.19 21.38 -17.62
CA ALA A 125 -25.22 22.02 -16.75
C ALA A 125 -25.11 21.48 -15.32
N ASP A 126 -24.84 20.18 -15.16
CA ASP A 126 -24.63 19.53 -13.87
C ASP A 126 -23.37 20.05 -13.17
N LEU A 127 -22.30 20.27 -13.94
CA LEU A 127 -21.06 20.86 -13.43
C LEU A 127 -21.28 22.28 -12.90
N LYS A 128 -22.07 23.10 -13.60
CA LYS A 128 -22.43 24.45 -13.13
C LYS A 128 -23.17 24.42 -11.79
N VAL A 129 -24.07 23.46 -11.60
CA VAL A 129 -24.77 23.25 -10.32
C VAL A 129 -23.82 22.73 -9.25
N ALA A 130 -22.97 21.76 -9.57
CA ALA A 130 -22.02 21.15 -8.61
C ALA A 130 -20.98 22.17 -8.09
N LEU A 131 -20.61 23.17 -8.90
CA LEU A 131 -19.63 24.22 -8.57
C LEU A 131 -20.27 25.55 -8.15
N GLU A 132 -21.60 25.64 -7.97
CA GLU A 132 -22.23 26.84 -7.50
C GLU A 132 -21.65 27.30 -6.16
N GLY A 133 -21.20 28.57 -6.07
CA GLY A 133 -20.59 29.15 -4.88
C GLY A 133 -19.11 28.78 -4.65
N VAL A 134 -18.49 28.02 -5.55
CA VAL A 134 -17.05 27.70 -5.50
C VAL A 134 -16.25 28.78 -6.21
N TYR A 135 -15.23 29.33 -5.54
CA TYR A 135 -14.31 30.32 -6.12
C TYR A 135 -13.15 29.58 -6.84
N LEU A 136 -13.24 29.48 -8.18
CA LEU A 136 -12.28 28.74 -9.03
C LEU A 136 -10.85 29.28 -8.97
N ASN A 137 -10.68 30.56 -8.59
CA ASN A 137 -9.38 31.18 -8.40
C ASN A 137 -8.78 30.97 -7.00
N MET A 138 -9.48 30.24 -6.12
CA MET A 138 -9.02 29.92 -4.78
C MET A 138 -8.88 28.40 -4.55
N ALA A 139 -9.77 27.60 -5.13
CA ALA A 139 -9.79 26.16 -4.98
C ALA A 139 -9.14 25.48 -6.21
N PRO A 140 -7.97 24.85 -6.08
CA PRO A 140 -7.44 23.96 -7.11
C PRO A 140 -8.40 22.82 -7.44
N LEU A 141 -8.48 22.46 -8.72
CA LEU A 141 -9.35 21.40 -9.22
C LEU A 141 -8.54 20.26 -9.84
N LEU A 142 -8.89 19.03 -9.51
CA LEU A 142 -8.40 17.80 -10.12
C LEU A 142 -9.58 17.03 -10.69
N ILE A 143 -9.63 16.88 -12.01
CA ILE A 143 -10.76 16.26 -12.72
C ILE A 143 -10.39 14.84 -13.16
N HIS A 144 -11.32 13.91 -13.03
CA HIS A 144 -11.28 12.56 -13.57
C HIS A 144 -12.60 12.31 -14.32
N ALA A 145 -12.69 12.77 -15.56
CA ALA A 145 -13.95 12.82 -16.33
C ALA A 145 -14.22 11.56 -17.16
N GLY A 146 -13.36 10.56 -17.11
CA GLY A 146 -13.64 9.23 -17.65
C GLY A 146 -13.99 9.19 -19.14
N GLY A 147 -13.37 9.99 -20.02
CA GLY A 147 -13.65 10.02 -21.46
C GLY A 147 -14.51 11.18 -21.94
N SER A 148 -15.09 11.96 -21.04
CA SER A 148 -15.79 13.21 -21.35
C SER A 148 -14.98 14.47 -20.99
N THR A 149 -13.66 14.34 -20.88
CA THR A 149 -12.77 15.40 -20.35
C THR A 149 -12.82 16.67 -21.18
N SER A 150 -12.94 16.58 -22.51
CA SER A 150 -13.04 17.76 -23.38
C SER A 150 -14.30 18.58 -23.15
N GLU A 151 -15.44 17.93 -22.89
CA GLU A 151 -16.71 18.59 -22.60
C GLU A 151 -16.69 19.25 -21.22
N VAL A 152 -16.19 18.54 -20.22
CA VAL A 152 -15.99 19.06 -18.87
C VAL A 152 -15.02 20.25 -18.87
N ALA A 153 -13.93 20.18 -19.63
CA ALA A 153 -12.98 21.28 -19.78
C ALA A 153 -13.64 22.52 -20.40
N ALA A 154 -14.43 22.34 -21.47
CA ALA A 154 -15.16 23.44 -22.10
C ALA A 154 -16.14 24.11 -21.12
N ALA A 155 -16.85 23.33 -20.32
CA ALA A 155 -17.76 23.83 -19.29
C ALA A 155 -17.01 24.61 -18.19
N LEU A 156 -15.88 24.09 -17.70
CA LEU A 156 -15.04 24.78 -16.71
C LEU A 156 -14.51 26.11 -17.27
N TYR A 157 -14.05 26.12 -18.52
CA TYR A 157 -13.58 27.36 -19.16
C TYR A 157 -14.68 28.40 -19.25
N ALA A 158 -15.91 28.02 -19.63
CA ALA A 158 -17.05 28.92 -19.67
C ALA A 158 -17.39 29.49 -18.29
N LEU A 159 -17.33 28.67 -17.23
CA LEU A 159 -17.52 29.13 -15.84
C LEU A 159 -16.46 30.15 -15.41
N ALA A 160 -15.18 29.90 -15.72
CA ALA A 160 -14.10 30.82 -15.41
C ALA A 160 -14.21 32.14 -16.17
N GLU A 161 -14.64 32.08 -17.45
CA GLU A 161 -14.92 33.27 -18.27
C GLU A 161 -16.14 34.07 -17.73
N GLU A 162 -17.22 33.39 -17.32
CA GLU A 162 -18.37 34.00 -16.67
C GLU A 162 -17.99 34.67 -15.34
N ALA A 163 -17.12 34.02 -14.54
CA ALA A 163 -16.62 34.58 -13.29
C ALA A 163 -15.58 35.70 -13.48
N GLY A 164 -14.98 35.81 -14.67
CA GLY A 164 -13.93 36.80 -14.96
C GLY A 164 -12.63 36.56 -14.19
N THR A 165 -12.37 35.32 -13.75
CA THR A 165 -11.20 34.98 -12.93
C THR A 165 -10.49 33.76 -13.49
N PRO A 166 -9.13 33.69 -13.41
CA PRO A 166 -8.38 32.48 -13.78
C PRO A 166 -8.59 31.37 -12.73
N PHE A 167 -8.24 30.13 -13.09
CA PHE A 167 -8.15 29.04 -12.12
C PHE A 167 -6.98 29.25 -11.16
N ALA A 168 -7.14 28.86 -9.90
CA ALA A 168 -6.02 28.74 -8.97
C ALA A 168 -5.02 27.70 -9.51
N ALA A 169 -5.49 26.50 -9.80
CA ALA A 169 -4.85 25.44 -10.58
C ALA A 169 -5.95 24.51 -11.11
N LEU A 170 -5.78 23.98 -12.31
CA LEU A 170 -6.69 23.01 -12.90
C LEU A 170 -5.89 21.88 -13.55
N THR A 171 -6.07 20.65 -13.08
CA THR A 171 -5.60 19.43 -13.73
C THR A 171 -6.82 18.72 -14.32
N LEU A 172 -6.90 18.62 -15.65
CA LEU A 172 -8.04 18.02 -16.35
C LEU A 172 -8.05 16.48 -16.29
N GLY A 173 -6.93 15.88 -15.89
CA GLY A 173 -6.88 14.47 -15.56
C GLY A 173 -6.99 13.49 -16.73
N SER A 174 -6.78 13.93 -17.98
CA SER A 174 -6.75 13.01 -19.12
C SER A 174 -5.55 12.05 -18.98
N ARG A 175 -5.81 10.72 -19.01
CA ARG A 175 -4.83 9.70 -18.64
C ARG A 175 -4.85 8.42 -19.49
N PRO A 176 -5.10 8.46 -20.82
CA PRO A 176 -5.28 7.25 -21.63
C PRO A 176 -4.13 6.26 -21.57
N LEU A 177 -2.86 6.73 -21.45
CA LEU A 177 -1.71 5.82 -21.39
C LEU A 177 -1.68 4.98 -20.11
N THR A 178 -2.14 5.49 -18.98
CA THR A 178 -2.14 4.77 -17.71
C THR A 178 -3.45 4.04 -17.44
N ALA A 179 -4.58 4.57 -17.91
CA ALA A 179 -5.90 3.97 -17.77
C ALA A 179 -6.01 2.57 -18.40
N GLN A 180 -5.31 2.32 -19.51
CA GLN A 180 -5.29 1.00 -20.16
C GLN A 180 -4.73 -0.12 -19.26
N VAL A 181 -3.94 0.23 -18.23
CA VAL A 181 -3.26 -0.72 -17.35
C VAL A 181 -4.24 -1.30 -16.31
N ASP A 182 -5.11 -0.47 -15.75
CA ASP A 182 -6.10 -0.89 -14.74
C ASP A 182 -7.51 -1.09 -15.35
N GLY A 183 -7.64 -0.90 -16.66
CA GLY A 183 -8.91 -1.04 -17.38
C GLY A 183 -9.91 0.08 -17.09
N SER A 184 -9.48 1.18 -16.50
CA SER A 184 -10.34 2.32 -16.23
C SER A 184 -10.67 3.09 -17.51
N HIS A 185 -11.85 3.72 -17.51
CA HIS A 185 -12.27 4.54 -18.66
C HIS A 185 -11.45 5.83 -18.76
N SER A 186 -11.14 6.28 -19.97
CA SER A 186 -10.42 7.52 -20.26
C SER A 186 -10.67 7.97 -21.69
N ASP A 187 -10.28 9.22 -22.00
CA ASP A 187 -10.17 9.73 -23.36
C ASP A 187 -9.28 8.85 -24.24
N THR A 188 -9.39 8.98 -25.55
CA THR A 188 -8.39 8.46 -26.47
C THR A 188 -7.09 9.29 -26.38
N ILE A 189 -6.00 8.74 -26.87
CA ILE A 189 -4.70 9.44 -26.91
C ILE A 189 -4.81 10.72 -27.74
N GLU A 190 -5.49 10.65 -28.86
CA GLU A 190 -5.71 11.76 -29.77
C GLU A 190 -6.53 12.89 -29.11
N GLU A 191 -7.58 12.56 -28.38
CA GLU A 191 -8.37 13.51 -27.60
C GLU A 191 -7.55 14.17 -26.49
N ALA A 192 -6.75 13.38 -25.76
CA ALA A 192 -5.85 13.87 -24.72
C ALA A 192 -4.83 14.90 -25.27
N VAL A 193 -4.24 14.60 -26.45
CA VAL A 193 -3.31 15.50 -27.13
C VAL A 193 -3.99 16.79 -27.55
N GLN A 194 -5.20 16.73 -28.14
CA GLN A 194 -5.95 17.93 -28.53
C GLN A 194 -6.39 18.75 -27.31
N LEU A 195 -6.78 18.09 -26.22
CA LEU A 195 -7.10 18.74 -24.97
C LEU A 195 -5.88 19.51 -24.44
N ALA A 196 -4.69 18.91 -24.44
CA ALA A 196 -3.46 19.56 -23.99
C ALA A 196 -3.05 20.75 -24.86
N VAL A 197 -3.19 20.64 -26.18
CA VAL A 197 -2.98 21.76 -27.13
C VAL A 197 -3.94 22.93 -26.83
N ASN A 198 -5.18 22.65 -26.44
CA ASN A 198 -6.14 23.68 -26.07
C ASN A 198 -5.84 24.25 -24.67
N ALA A 199 -5.50 23.40 -23.71
CA ALA A 199 -5.17 23.78 -22.33
C ALA A 199 -3.90 24.64 -22.25
N SER A 200 -2.90 24.42 -23.12
CA SER A 200 -1.64 25.15 -23.15
C SER A 200 -1.80 26.67 -23.40
N LYS A 201 -2.95 27.09 -23.90
CA LYS A 201 -3.30 28.51 -24.14
C LYS A 201 -3.83 29.21 -22.88
N ARG A 202 -3.97 28.50 -21.77
CA ARG A 202 -4.57 28.99 -20.51
C ARG A 202 -3.56 28.86 -19.36
N ALA A 203 -3.50 29.90 -18.54
CA ALA A 203 -2.67 29.88 -17.35
C ALA A 203 -3.21 28.89 -16.31
N ASN A 204 -2.31 28.23 -15.58
CA ASN A 204 -2.63 27.30 -14.48
C ASN A 204 -3.48 26.09 -14.87
N VAL A 205 -3.50 25.71 -16.16
CA VAL A 205 -4.24 24.55 -16.65
C VAL A 205 -3.27 23.49 -17.18
N ARG A 206 -3.41 22.27 -16.71
CA ARG A 206 -2.72 21.07 -17.19
C ARG A 206 -3.75 20.06 -17.66
N ALA A 207 -3.50 19.46 -18.82
CA ALA A 207 -4.44 18.48 -19.37
C ALA A 207 -4.10 17.05 -18.98
N ILE A 208 -2.82 16.72 -18.92
CA ILE A 208 -2.33 15.35 -18.79
C ILE A 208 -2.06 15.01 -17.32
N LEU A 209 -2.64 13.90 -16.87
CA LEU A 209 -2.32 13.26 -15.61
C LEU A 209 -1.63 11.92 -15.88
N VAL A 210 -0.37 11.81 -15.50
CA VAL A 210 0.29 10.50 -15.43
C VAL A 210 -0.09 9.85 -14.12
N ASP A 211 -1.02 8.92 -14.17
CA ASP A 211 -1.57 8.28 -12.98
C ASP A 211 -0.80 7.00 -12.62
N GLY A 212 0.22 7.15 -11.79
CA GLY A 212 1.00 6.04 -11.26
C GLY A 212 0.17 5.08 -10.40
N SER A 213 -0.94 5.55 -9.80
CA SER A 213 -1.80 4.68 -9.00
C SER A 213 -2.41 3.53 -9.81
N SER A 214 -2.54 3.67 -11.13
CA SER A 214 -2.95 2.57 -12.02
C SER A 214 -1.95 1.41 -11.99
N PHE A 215 -0.65 1.70 -11.97
CA PHE A 215 0.39 0.68 -11.84
C PHE A 215 0.38 0.03 -10.46
N SER A 216 0.30 0.84 -9.41
CA SER A 216 0.20 0.37 -8.02
C SER A 216 -1.00 -0.54 -7.79
N ASN A 217 -2.17 -0.19 -8.35
CA ASN A 217 -3.38 -1.00 -8.30
C ASN A 217 -3.20 -2.37 -8.99
N GLN A 218 -2.29 -2.47 -9.95
CA GLN A 218 -1.93 -3.72 -10.65
C GLN A 218 -0.71 -4.42 -10.05
N GLY A 219 -0.25 -3.98 -8.87
CA GLY A 219 0.79 -4.67 -8.11
C GLY A 219 2.22 -4.20 -8.38
N ALA A 220 2.42 -3.01 -8.97
CA ALA A 220 3.74 -2.42 -9.13
C ALA A 220 4.44 -2.22 -7.79
N SER A 221 5.75 -2.42 -7.79
CA SER A 221 6.63 -1.92 -6.74
C SER A 221 6.82 -0.39 -6.87
N ASP A 222 7.44 0.24 -5.85
CA ASP A 222 7.66 1.69 -5.89
C ASP A 222 8.57 2.11 -7.05
N ALA A 223 9.65 1.37 -7.32
CA ALA A 223 10.53 1.65 -8.46
C ALA A 223 9.82 1.47 -9.81
N GLN A 224 8.95 0.47 -9.93
CA GLN A 224 8.15 0.24 -11.13
C GLN A 224 7.13 1.36 -11.35
N GLU A 225 6.39 1.76 -10.30
CA GLU A 225 5.43 2.85 -10.40
C GLU A 225 6.09 4.15 -10.84
N ILE A 226 7.25 4.49 -10.25
CA ILE A 226 8.01 5.69 -10.64
C ILE A 226 8.51 5.56 -12.09
N GLY A 227 9.25 4.49 -12.39
CA GLY A 227 9.90 4.31 -13.70
C GLY A 227 8.90 4.29 -14.86
N LEU A 228 7.77 3.59 -14.70
CA LEU A 228 6.68 3.53 -15.67
C LEU A 228 5.98 4.90 -15.80
N SER A 229 5.80 5.63 -14.69
CA SER A 229 5.22 6.98 -14.72
C SER A 229 6.12 7.96 -15.48
N ILE A 230 7.45 7.91 -15.26
CA ILE A 230 8.38 8.74 -16.02
C ILE A 230 8.34 8.38 -17.51
N ALA A 231 8.29 7.10 -17.87
CA ALA A 231 8.20 6.64 -19.26
C ALA A 231 6.90 7.10 -19.94
N ALA A 232 5.76 6.98 -19.26
CA ALA A 232 4.48 7.49 -19.76
C ALA A 232 4.49 9.02 -19.92
N GLY A 233 5.08 9.75 -18.95
CA GLY A 233 5.26 11.20 -19.03
C GLY A 233 6.08 11.63 -20.25
N VAL A 234 7.17 10.92 -20.53
CA VAL A 234 8.03 11.16 -21.72
C VAL A 234 7.28 10.85 -23.02
N ASP A 235 6.48 9.78 -23.07
CA ASP A 235 5.63 9.44 -24.23
C ASP A 235 4.62 10.57 -24.50
N TYR A 236 3.95 11.09 -23.48
CA TYR A 236 3.07 12.25 -23.63
C TYR A 236 3.80 13.48 -24.16
N VAL A 237 4.96 13.84 -23.60
CA VAL A 237 5.74 15.00 -24.07
C VAL A 237 6.10 14.86 -25.55
N ARG A 238 6.55 13.68 -26.01
CA ARG A 238 6.82 13.43 -27.43
C ARG A 238 5.60 13.67 -28.31
N ARG A 239 4.45 13.10 -27.95
CA ARG A 239 3.19 13.28 -28.70
C ARG A 239 2.73 14.71 -28.75
N LEU A 240 2.88 15.46 -27.65
CA LEU A 240 2.52 16.88 -27.59
C LEU A 240 3.44 17.73 -28.49
N VAL A 241 4.72 17.43 -28.54
CA VAL A 241 5.67 18.09 -29.45
C VAL A 241 5.36 17.74 -30.91
N ASP A 242 5.06 16.49 -31.20
CA ASP A 242 4.66 16.04 -32.56
C ASP A 242 3.33 16.72 -32.99
N ALA A 243 2.46 17.04 -32.06
CA ALA A 243 1.23 17.82 -32.30
C ALA A 243 1.45 19.35 -32.41
N GLY A 244 2.71 19.80 -32.34
CA GLY A 244 3.11 21.19 -32.60
C GLY A 244 3.30 22.07 -31.36
N LEU A 245 3.23 21.54 -30.15
CA LEU A 245 3.62 22.30 -28.97
C LEU A 245 5.16 22.45 -28.89
N SER A 246 5.65 23.56 -28.35
CA SER A 246 7.05 23.61 -27.93
C SER A 246 7.30 22.63 -26.77
N THR A 247 8.55 22.16 -26.62
CA THR A 247 8.93 21.28 -25.51
C THR A 247 8.56 21.91 -24.14
N GLU A 248 8.77 23.23 -24.01
CA GLU A 248 8.37 23.99 -22.82
C GLU A 248 6.85 23.88 -22.55
N ALA A 249 6.03 24.12 -23.58
CA ALA A 249 4.59 24.06 -23.47
C ALA A 249 4.11 22.63 -23.17
N ALA A 250 4.72 21.62 -23.76
CA ALA A 250 4.42 20.21 -23.53
C ALA A 250 4.73 19.79 -22.08
N LEU A 251 5.90 20.14 -21.53
CA LEU A 251 6.27 19.87 -20.14
C LEU A 251 5.30 20.50 -19.14
N LYS A 252 4.82 21.71 -19.44
CA LYS A 252 3.82 22.41 -18.60
C LYS A 252 2.45 21.75 -18.58
N GLN A 253 2.17 20.80 -19.47
CA GLN A 253 0.89 20.08 -19.50
C GLN A 253 0.85 18.84 -18.62
N VAL A 254 1.98 18.37 -18.09
CA VAL A 254 2.07 17.11 -17.34
C VAL A 254 1.93 17.35 -15.85
N ALA A 255 1.09 16.55 -15.19
CA ALA A 255 1.02 16.37 -13.75
C ALA A 255 1.13 14.87 -13.44
N PHE A 256 1.54 14.53 -12.23
CA PHE A 256 1.65 13.15 -11.76
C PHE A 256 0.69 12.89 -10.61
N ARG A 257 0.21 11.64 -10.51
CA ARG A 257 -0.43 11.11 -9.31
C ARG A 257 0.27 9.82 -8.90
N PHE A 258 0.58 9.66 -7.61
CA PHE A 258 1.22 8.47 -7.06
C PHE A 258 0.36 7.88 -5.95
N ALA A 259 0.29 6.54 -5.92
CA ALA A 259 -0.26 5.82 -4.80
C ALA A 259 0.71 5.87 -3.61
N VAL A 260 0.18 6.00 -2.39
CA VAL A 260 0.97 5.94 -1.15
C VAL A 260 0.41 4.88 -0.21
N THR A 261 1.31 4.05 0.32
CA THR A 261 0.98 2.93 1.20
C THR A 261 1.42 3.23 2.64
N ASP A 262 1.21 2.28 3.54
CA ASP A 262 1.63 2.33 4.93
C ASP A 262 3.13 1.99 5.15
N GLU A 263 3.91 1.85 4.08
CA GLU A 263 5.38 1.70 4.10
C GLU A 263 6.06 3.08 4.22
N GLN A 264 5.97 3.70 5.39
CA GLN A 264 6.27 5.11 5.66
C GLN A 264 7.51 5.65 4.93
N PHE A 265 8.68 5.07 5.17
CA PHE A 265 9.94 5.61 4.65
C PHE A 265 10.10 5.38 3.15
N ALA A 266 9.60 4.27 2.64
CA ALA A 266 9.59 3.98 1.21
C ALA A 266 8.76 5.03 0.46
N GLN A 267 7.58 5.41 0.99
CA GLN A 267 6.70 6.39 0.35
C GLN A 267 7.27 7.82 0.43
N ILE A 268 7.94 8.20 1.53
CA ILE A 268 8.69 9.47 1.59
C ILE A 268 9.73 9.51 0.47
N SER A 269 10.53 8.45 0.34
CA SER A 269 11.58 8.37 -0.69
C SER A 269 11.01 8.30 -2.10
N LYS A 270 9.88 7.61 -2.31
CA LYS A 270 9.18 7.51 -3.60
C LYS A 270 8.88 8.86 -4.23
N LEU A 271 8.28 9.78 -3.47
CA LEU A 271 7.95 11.12 -3.98
C LEU A 271 9.22 11.95 -4.24
N ARG A 272 10.25 11.82 -3.41
CA ARG A 272 11.56 12.44 -3.60
C ARG A 272 12.23 11.95 -4.90
N VAL A 273 12.22 10.64 -5.13
CA VAL A 273 12.74 10.00 -6.35
C VAL A 273 11.98 10.45 -7.59
N ALA A 274 10.65 10.45 -7.54
CA ALA A 274 9.84 10.83 -8.69
C ALA A 274 10.15 12.26 -9.17
N ARG A 275 10.31 13.24 -8.25
CA ARG A 275 10.75 14.60 -8.60
C ARG A 275 12.13 14.61 -9.25
N ARG A 276 13.08 13.92 -8.64
CA ARG A 276 14.47 13.87 -9.11
C ARG A 276 14.60 13.25 -10.49
N LEU A 277 13.88 12.18 -10.78
CA LEU A 277 13.91 11.54 -12.10
C LEU A 277 13.23 12.40 -13.16
N TRP A 278 12.11 13.04 -12.82
CA TRP A 278 11.49 14.00 -13.73
C TRP A 278 12.38 15.22 -13.98
N ALA A 279 13.10 15.69 -12.97
CA ALA A 279 14.08 16.76 -13.10
C ALA A 279 15.19 16.36 -14.10
N ARG A 280 15.65 15.11 -14.05
CA ARG A 280 16.64 14.62 -15.03
C ARG A 280 16.08 14.61 -16.46
N VAL A 281 14.81 14.25 -16.65
CA VAL A 281 14.15 14.33 -17.96
C VAL A 281 14.09 15.78 -18.45
N CYS A 282 13.64 16.70 -17.62
CA CYS A 282 13.56 18.12 -17.97
C CYS A 282 14.94 18.72 -18.28
N GLU A 283 15.97 18.34 -17.54
CA GLU A 283 17.36 18.76 -17.78
C GLU A 283 17.85 18.30 -19.16
N VAL A 284 17.62 17.02 -19.51
CA VAL A 284 18.00 16.48 -20.83
C VAL A 284 17.27 17.19 -21.96
N LEU A 285 16.01 17.59 -21.74
CA LEU A 285 15.21 18.34 -22.70
C LEU A 285 15.58 19.85 -22.74
N GLY A 286 16.48 20.32 -21.88
CA GLY A 286 16.98 21.71 -21.85
C GLY A 286 16.13 22.68 -21.01
N PHE A 287 15.23 22.18 -20.17
CA PHE A 287 14.30 22.98 -19.35
C PHE A 287 14.30 22.52 -17.88
N PRO A 288 15.44 22.53 -17.17
CA PRO A 288 15.51 22.05 -15.78
C PRO A 288 14.59 22.81 -14.83
N GLU A 289 14.30 24.08 -15.08
CA GLU A 289 13.39 24.93 -14.29
C GLU A 289 11.92 24.48 -14.38
N LEU A 290 11.55 23.70 -15.38
CA LEU A 290 10.19 23.16 -15.55
C LEU A 290 9.94 21.82 -14.85
N ALA A 291 10.91 21.32 -14.11
CA ALA A 291 10.80 20.05 -13.39
C ALA A 291 9.88 20.11 -12.14
N VAL A 292 9.08 21.15 -12.03
CA VAL A 292 8.12 21.42 -10.94
C VAL A 292 6.70 20.89 -11.23
N ALA A 293 6.58 19.78 -11.96
CA ALA A 293 5.29 19.16 -12.20
C ALA A 293 4.61 18.77 -10.87
N PRO A 294 3.31 19.07 -10.69
CA PRO A 294 2.58 18.67 -9.50
C PRO A 294 2.62 17.15 -9.28
N GLN A 295 2.75 16.75 -8.02
CA GLN A 295 2.68 15.37 -7.57
C GLN A 295 1.48 15.22 -6.62
N HIS A 296 0.33 14.80 -7.15
CA HIS A 296 -0.83 14.43 -6.36
C HIS A 296 -0.57 13.08 -5.70
N ALA A 297 -0.81 12.94 -4.40
CA ALA A 297 -0.71 11.67 -3.72
C ALA A 297 -2.09 11.16 -3.32
N VAL A 298 -2.33 9.87 -3.49
CA VAL A 298 -3.57 9.21 -3.07
C VAL A 298 -3.26 7.96 -2.27
N THR A 299 -3.98 7.69 -1.19
CA THR A 299 -3.82 6.45 -0.42
C THR A 299 -4.13 5.23 -1.29
N ALA A 300 -3.22 4.26 -1.32
CA ALA A 300 -3.25 3.12 -2.23
C ALA A 300 -4.43 2.19 -1.96
N ARG A 301 -5.26 1.90 -2.96
CA ARG A 301 -6.40 0.98 -2.84
C ARG A 301 -5.97 -0.46 -2.52
N ALA A 302 -4.79 -0.87 -2.98
CA ALA A 302 -4.26 -2.21 -2.76
C ALA A 302 -4.09 -2.58 -1.27
N MET A 303 -3.80 -1.60 -0.38
CA MET A 303 -3.62 -1.83 1.05
C MET A 303 -4.91 -1.91 1.86
N PHE A 304 -6.06 -1.47 1.29
CA PHE A 304 -7.33 -1.46 2.01
C PHE A 304 -7.93 -2.86 2.13
N SER A 305 -8.39 -3.19 3.33
CA SER A 305 -9.10 -4.43 3.64
C SER A 305 -10.61 -4.20 3.78
N GLN A 306 -11.39 -5.22 3.42
CA GLN A 306 -12.82 -5.29 3.71
C GLN A 306 -13.08 -5.80 5.14
N ARG A 307 -12.13 -6.60 5.67
CA ARG A 307 -12.17 -7.11 7.04
C ARG A 307 -11.44 -6.16 7.96
N ASP A 308 -12.00 -5.95 9.16
CA ASP A 308 -11.51 -4.98 10.14
C ASP A 308 -11.16 -3.62 9.48
N PRO A 309 -12.11 -2.99 8.77
CA PRO A 309 -11.86 -1.80 7.98
C PRO A 309 -11.38 -0.61 8.82
N TRP A 310 -11.58 -0.65 10.12
CA TRP A 310 -11.10 0.37 11.07
C TRP A 310 -9.56 0.46 11.09
N VAL A 311 -8.86 -0.64 10.82
CA VAL A 311 -7.39 -0.66 10.69
C VAL A 311 -6.94 0.14 9.47
N ASN A 312 -7.77 0.29 8.43
CA ASN A 312 -7.46 1.14 7.29
C ASN A 312 -7.27 2.61 7.68
N MET A 313 -7.88 3.11 8.78
CA MET A 313 -7.61 4.46 9.29
C MET A 313 -6.15 4.62 9.69
N LEU A 314 -5.56 3.58 10.33
CA LEU A 314 -4.14 3.59 10.71
C LEU A 314 -3.24 3.57 9.47
N ARG A 315 -3.55 2.69 8.50
CA ARG A 315 -2.82 2.63 7.22
C ARG A 315 -2.85 3.97 6.50
N SER A 316 -4.04 4.56 6.36
CA SER A 316 -4.23 5.87 5.72
C SER A 316 -3.50 6.99 6.44
N THR A 317 -3.42 6.95 7.78
CA THR A 317 -2.68 7.95 8.56
C THR A 317 -1.18 7.89 8.26
N VAL A 318 -0.60 6.69 8.24
CA VAL A 318 0.82 6.50 7.91
C VAL A 318 1.10 6.90 6.46
N ALA A 319 0.23 6.53 5.53
CA ALA A 319 0.34 6.87 4.11
C ALA A 319 0.27 8.39 3.88
N ALA A 320 -0.69 9.08 4.51
CA ALA A 320 -0.83 10.54 4.40
C ALA A 320 0.36 11.27 5.04
N PHE A 321 0.85 10.78 6.19
CA PHE A 321 2.09 11.28 6.80
C PHE A 321 3.25 11.18 5.82
N ALA A 322 3.46 10.01 5.22
CA ALA A 322 4.55 9.77 4.28
C ALA A 322 4.44 10.66 3.04
N ALA A 323 3.23 10.83 2.50
CA ALA A 323 2.98 11.70 1.36
C ALA A 323 3.31 13.16 1.65
N GLY A 324 2.83 13.68 2.79
CA GLY A 324 3.07 15.07 3.20
C GLY A 324 4.55 15.34 3.47
N VAL A 325 5.21 14.49 4.26
CA VAL A 325 6.66 14.58 4.56
C VAL A 325 7.50 14.40 3.30
N GLY A 326 7.06 13.52 2.37
CA GLY A 326 7.69 13.31 1.07
C GLY A 326 7.53 14.48 0.09
N GLY A 327 6.73 15.50 0.43
CA GLY A 327 6.58 16.73 -0.34
C GLY A 327 5.57 16.64 -1.49
N ALA A 328 4.49 15.87 -1.32
CA ALA A 328 3.36 15.89 -2.24
C ALA A 328 2.75 17.30 -2.38
N THR A 329 2.26 17.63 -3.57
CA THR A 329 1.55 18.89 -3.82
C THR A 329 0.24 18.95 -3.03
N ASP A 330 -0.46 17.83 -3.01
CA ASP A 330 -1.66 17.61 -2.22
C ASP A 330 -1.83 16.11 -1.94
N VAL A 331 -2.65 15.79 -0.94
CA VAL A 331 -2.86 14.42 -0.47
C VAL A 331 -4.35 14.12 -0.41
N GLU A 332 -4.77 13.13 -1.17
CA GLU A 332 -6.09 12.52 -1.11
C GLU A 332 -6.06 11.31 -0.17
N VAL A 333 -6.75 11.40 0.95
CA VAL A 333 -7.00 10.25 1.81
C VAL A 333 -8.34 9.65 1.42
N ARG A 334 -8.34 8.40 0.92
CA ARG A 334 -9.58 7.66 0.66
C ARG A 334 -10.26 7.29 1.97
N THR A 335 -11.57 7.12 1.92
CA THR A 335 -12.32 6.69 3.11
C THR A 335 -11.83 5.31 3.58
N PHE A 336 -11.81 5.07 4.89
CA PHE A 336 -11.30 3.82 5.47
C PHE A 336 -12.07 2.57 4.98
N ASP A 337 -13.26 2.77 4.45
CA ASP A 337 -14.15 1.75 3.92
C ASP A 337 -14.22 1.71 2.38
N ASP A 338 -13.25 2.33 1.67
CA ASP A 338 -13.18 2.40 0.20
C ASP A 338 -13.18 1.01 -0.48
N ALA A 339 -12.66 -0.02 0.20
CA ALA A 339 -12.67 -1.39 -0.31
C ALA A 339 -14.05 -2.08 -0.22
N ILE A 340 -15.02 -1.49 0.47
CA ILE A 340 -16.35 -2.06 0.69
C ILE A 340 -17.34 -1.28 -0.17
N PRO A 341 -18.04 -1.92 -1.14
CA PRO A 341 -19.08 -1.23 -1.91
C PRO A 341 -20.09 -0.52 -1.01
N ASP A 342 -20.37 0.76 -1.27
CA ASP A 342 -21.20 1.66 -0.46
C ASP A 342 -20.78 1.81 1.03
N GLY A 343 -19.58 1.37 1.39
CA GLY A 343 -18.99 1.50 2.72
C GLY A 343 -19.48 0.49 3.75
N VAL A 344 -19.03 0.67 4.99
CA VAL A 344 -19.39 -0.20 6.13
C VAL A 344 -20.87 -0.08 6.45
N PRO A 345 -21.63 -1.19 6.55
CA PRO A 345 -23.05 -1.17 6.93
C PRO A 345 -23.28 -0.41 8.24
N GLY A 346 -24.23 0.54 8.23
CA GLY A 346 -24.57 1.36 9.41
C GLY A 346 -23.64 2.55 9.65
N VAL A 347 -22.60 2.74 8.85
CA VAL A 347 -21.72 3.91 8.89
C VAL A 347 -22.12 4.90 7.79
N SER A 348 -22.30 6.17 8.13
CA SER A 348 -22.64 7.17 7.12
C SER A 348 -21.43 7.55 6.27
N ARG A 349 -21.62 7.77 4.96
CA ARG A 349 -20.55 8.23 4.06
C ARG A 349 -19.94 9.56 4.54
N ASN A 350 -20.76 10.47 5.07
CA ASN A 350 -20.27 11.73 5.64
C ASN A 350 -19.30 11.52 6.82
N PHE A 351 -19.50 10.49 7.63
CA PHE A 351 -18.55 10.14 8.69
C PHE A 351 -17.24 9.65 8.10
N ALA A 352 -17.28 8.75 7.12
CA ALA A 352 -16.10 8.21 6.48
C ALA A 352 -15.26 9.32 5.80
N HIS A 353 -15.90 10.22 5.04
CA HIS A 353 -15.26 11.38 4.43
C HIS A 353 -14.67 12.34 5.47
N ARG A 354 -15.39 12.60 6.57
CA ARG A 354 -14.87 13.43 7.66
C ARG A 354 -13.62 12.84 8.29
N ILE A 355 -13.57 11.53 8.50
CA ILE A 355 -12.37 10.86 9.05
C ILE A 355 -11.20 10.96 8.06
N ALA A 356 -11.43 10.72 6.78
CA ALA A 356 -10.42 10.85 5.75
C ALA A 356 -9.81 12.27 5.70
N ARG A 357 -10.66 13.31 5.67
CA ARG A 357 -10.22 14.71 5.71
C ARG A 357 -9.47 15.04 7.01
N ASN A 358 -10.02 14.64 8.16
CA ASN A 358 -9.41 14.89 9.46
C ASN A 358 -8.02 14.25 9.60
N THR A 359 -7.73 13.16 8.89
CA THR A 359 -6.39 12.57 8.85
C THR A 359 -5.36 13.60 8.38
N ASN A 360 -5.63 14.30 7.27
CA ASN A 360 -4.76 15.37 6.78
C ASN A 360 -4.70 16.55 7.74
N LEU A 361 -5.84 16.98 8.29
CA LEU A 361 -5.91 18.14 9.18
C LEU A 361 -5.15 17.90 10.50
N LEU A 362 -5.25 16.70 11.08
CA LEU A 362 -4.47 16.35 12.27
C LEU A 362 -2.95 16.40 12.01
N LEU A 363 -2.51 15.96 10.83
CA LEU A 363 -1.10 16.00 10.44
C LEU A 363 -0.62 17.44 10.19
N LEU A 364 -1.46 18.28 9.60
CA LEU A 364 -1.11 19.67 9.28
C LEU A 364 -1.24 20.60 10.49
N GLU A 365 -2.40 20.57 11.18
CA GLU A 365 -2.77 21.57 12.17
C GLU A 365 -2.33 21.19 13.59
N GLU A 366 -2.38 19.89 13.95
CA GLU A 366 -2.01 19.41 15.28
C GLU A 366 -0.55 18.93 15.35
N SER A 367 -0.10 18.22 14.31
CA SER A 367 1.28 17.70 14.24
C SER A 367 2.25 18.69 13.59
N HIS A 368 1.75 19.76 12.98
CA HIS A 368 2.53 20.83 12.34
C HIS A 368 3.57 20.37 11.31
N LEU A 369 3.30 19.25 10.62
CA LEU A 369 4.27 18.63 9.70
C LEU A 369 4.60 19.50 8.47
N GLY A 370 3.71 20.44 8.12
CA GLY A 370 3.91 21.36 7.02
C GLY A 370 4.83 22.55 7.35
N HIS A 371 5.21 22.78 8.61
CA HIS A 371 5.98 23.94 9.03
C HIS A 371 7.46 23.89 8.59
N VAL A 372 7.95 22.73 8.18
CA VAL A 372 9.30 22.52 7.70
C VAL A 372 9.27 21.86 6.33
N VAL A 373 9.99 22.41 5.36
CA VAL A 373 10.14 21.79 4.04
C VAL A 373 11.12 20.63 4.14
N ASP A 374 10.72 19.46 3.60
CA ASP A 374 11.52 18.24 3.61
C ASP A 374 12.04 17.86 5.01
N PRO A 375 11.15 17.62 5.99
CA PRO A 375 11.57 17.30 7.35
C PRO A 375 12.33 15.95 7.47
N ALA A 376 12.28 15.09 6.47
CA ALA A 376 13.05 13.85 6.37
C ALA A 376 14.46 14.06 5.81
N GLY A 377 14.75 15.24 5.25
CA GLY A 377 16.03 15.57 4.65
C GLY A 377 17.17 15.53 5.67
N GLY A 378 18.31 14.94 5.29
CA GLY A 378 19.47 14.74 6.15
C GLY A 378 19.43 13.47 7.00
N SER A 379 18.36 12.69 6.95
CA SER A 379 18.34 11.33 7.52
C SER A 379 19.24 10.42 6.67
N TYR A 380 20.26 9.83 7.27
CA TYR A 380 21.17 8.92 6.56
C TYR A 380 20.42 7.78 5.86
N PHE A 381 19.40 7.26 6.50
CA PHE A 381 18.54 6.22 5.92
C PHE A 381 17.74 6.75 4.72
N VAL A 382 16.98 7.82 4.90
CA VAL A 382 16.10 8.35 3.84
C VAL A 382 16.90 8.77 2.61
N GLU A 383 18.04 9.42 2.82
CA GLU A 383 18.90 9.85 1.70
C GLU A 383 19.51 8.65 0.95
N SER A 384 20.04 7.66 1.68
CA SER A 384 20.60 6.45 1.08
C SER A 384 19.52 5.65 0.33
N PHE A 385 18.36 5.45 0.98
CA PHE A 385 17.25 4.72 0.36
C PHE A 385 16.67 5.48 -0.85
N THR A 386 16.65 6.81 -0.82
CA THR A 386 16.26 7.63 -1.98
C THR A 386 17.21 7.42 -3.16
N ASP A 387 18.52 7.33 -2.91
CA ASP A 387 19.51 7.08 -3.96
C ASP A 387 19.35 5.68 -4.57
N ASP A 388 19.25 4.66 -3.72
CA ASP A 388 19.08 3.26 -4.15
C ASP A 388 17.79 3.05 -4.93
N LEU A 389 16.68 3.61 -4.45
CA LEU A 389 15.38 3.54 -5.12
C LEU A 389 15.40 4.30 -6.46
N ALA A 390 16.12 5.43 -6.53
CA ALA A 390 16.27 6.19 -7.78
C ALA A 390 17.01 5.38 -8.84
N GLU A 391 18.05 4.63 -8.47
CA GLU A 391 18.77 3.74 -9.40
C GLU A 391 17.84 2.65 -9.94
N LYS A 392 17.05 2.02 -9.07
CA LYS A 392 16.08 0.98 -9.48
C LYS A 392 15.00 1.55 -10.41
N ALA A 393 14.40 2.68 -10.05
CA ALA A 393 13.37 3.32 -10.87
C ALA A 393 13.92 3.82 -12.22
N TRP A 394 15.15 4.34 -12.24
CA TRP A 394 15.82 4.73 -13.49
C TRP A 394 16.13 3.53 -14.38
N ALA A 395 16.48 2.39 -13.80
CA ALA A 395 16.68 1.14 -14.54
C ALA A 395 15.38 0.66 -15.21
N VAL A 396 14.24 0.75 -14.50
CA VAL A 396 12.91 0.46 -15.09
C VAL A 396 12.64 1.41 -16.25
N PHE A 397 12.76 2.73 -16.05
CA PHE A 397 12.56 3.71 -17.11
C PHE A 397 13.45 3.44 -18.33
N SER A 398 14.74 3.22 -18.12
CA SER A 398 15.71 2.97 -19.19
C SER A 398 15.42 1.66 -19.97
N GLY A 399 14.95 0.63 -19.27
CA GLY A 399 14.51 -0.62 -19.90
C GLY A 399 13.32 -0.40 -20.83
N ILE A 400 12.31 0.34 -20.37
CA ILE A 400 11.14 0.71 -21.18
C ILE A 400 11.53 1.56 -22.39
N GLU A 401 12.43 2.53 -22.23
CA GLU A 401 12.92 3.34 -23.34
C GLU A 401 13.70 2.51 -24.38
N ALA A 402 14.48 1.53 -23.93
CA ALA A 402 15.22 0.63 -24.84
C ALA A 402 14.30 -0.25 -25.71
N GLU A 403 13.07 -0.51 -25.27
CA GLU A 403 12.04 -1.23 -26.05
C GLU A 403 11.27 -0.33 -27.04
N GLY A 404 11.61 0.94 -27.13
CA GLY A 404 10.95 1.92 -28.00
C GLY A 404 9.95 2.82 -27.29
N GLY A 405 10.01 2.86 -25.96
CA GLY A 405 9.20 3.72 -25.09
C GLY A 405 7.95 3.04 -24.54
N TYR A 406 7.21 3.77 -23.73
CA TYR A 406 6.10 3.26 -22.93
C TYR A 406 5.02 2.55 -23.76
N SER A 407 4.55 3.18 -24.84
CA SER A 407 3.50 2.59 -25.69
C SER A 407 3.96 1.30 -26.38
N ALA A 408 5.23 1.20 -26.79
CA ALA A 408 5.78 -0.02 -27.37
C ALA A 408 5.87 -1.15 -26.32
N ALA A 409 6.33 -0.84 -25.11
CA ALA A 409 6.41 -1.80 -24.01
C ALA A 409 5.02 -2.28 -23.52
N CYS A 410 4.00 -1.44 -23.59
CA CYS A 410 2.61 -1.87 -23.36
C CYS A 410 2.13 -2.81 -24.47
N ALA A 411 2.37 -2.46 -25.74
CA ALA A 411 1.93 -3.26 -26.88
C ALA A 411 2.63 -4.63 -26.95
N SER A 412 3.90 -4.73 -26.51
CA SER A 412 4.63 -6.00 -26.41
C SER A 412 4.20 -6.88 -25.24
N GLY A 413 3.46 -6.31 -24.27
CA GLY A 413 3.07 -6.98 -23.02
C GLY A 413 4.15 -6.92 -21.91
N THR A 414 5.28 -6.25 -22.12
CA THR A 414 6.37 -6.14 -21.14
C THR A 414 5.90 -5.50 -19.85
N VAL A 415 5.11 -4.40 -19.93
CA VAL A 415 4.56 -3.74 -18.73
C VAL A 415 3.67 -4.69 -17.94
N THR A 416 2.74 -5.38 -18.60
CA THR A 416 1.84 -6.35 -17.94
C THR A 416 2.62 -7.47 -17.27
N ALA A 417 3.58 -8.08 -17.97
CA ALA A 417 4.40 -9.16 -17.42
C ALA A 417 5.22 -8.73 -16.20
N MET A 418 5.76 -7.50 -16.22
CA MET A 418 6.48 -6.91 -15.09
C MET A 418 5.58 -6.75 -13.87
N LEU A 419 4.37 -6.22 -14.04
CA LEU A 419 3.40 -6.04 -12.97
C LEU A 419 2.91 -7.38 -12.41
N ASP A 420 2.62 -8.34 -13.28
CA ASP A 420 2.18 -9.68 -12.88
C ASP A 420 3.24 -10.39 -12.03
N GLN A 421 4.51 -10.33 -12.44
CA GLN A 421 5.61 -10.94 -11.69
C GLN A 421 5.72 -10.34 -10.27
N THR A 422 5.62 -9.03 -10.14
CA THR A 422 5.71 -8.36 -8.83
C THR A 422 4.49 -8.64 -7.98
N TRP A 423 3.31 -8.68 -8.58
CA TRP A 423 2.07 -9.06 -7.90
C TRP A 423 2.14 -10.48 -7.35
N GLU A 424 2.55 -11.47 -8.13
CA GLU A 424 2.67 -12.85 -7.68
C GLU A 424 3.67 -12.98 -6.51
N GLN A 425 4.77 -12.24 -6.53
CA GLN A 425 5.70 -12.21 -5.40
C GLN A 425 5.05 -11.59 -4.16
N THR A 426 4.35 -10.47 -4.31
CA THR A 426 3.63 -9.81 -3.20
C THR A 426 2.57 -10.74 -2.61
N ARG A 427 1.80 -11.40 -3.48
CA ARG A 427 0.78 -12.39 -3.09
C ARG A 427 1.38 -13.55 -2.30
N ALA A 428 2.52 -14.10 -2.77
CA ALA A 428 3.24 -15.16 -2.07
C ALA A 428 3.78 -14.69 -0.70
N ASP A 429 4.29 -13.46 -0.60
CA ASP A 429 4.76 -12.87 0.65
C ASP A 429 3.60 -12.64 1.65
N VAL A 430 2.42 -12.28 1.18
CA VAL A 430 1.20 -12.20 2.00
C VAL A 430 0.72 -13.59 2.42
N ALA A 431 0.66 -14.54 1.48
CA ALA A 431 0.21 -15.91 1.73
C ALA A 431 1.10 -16.64 2.76
N SER A 432 2.41 -16.43 2.71
CA SER A 432 3.37 -16.97 3.69
C SER A 432 3.49 -16.12 4.98
N ARG A 433 2.73 -15.04 5.11
CA ARG A 433 2.78 -14.08 6.25
C ARG A 433 4.17 -13.42 6.42
N LYS A 434 4.99 -13.41 5.39
CA LYS A 434 6.22 -12.61 5.33
C LYS A 434 5.85 -11.12 5.23
N LYS A 435 4.87 -10.74 4.37
CA LYS A 435 4.19 -9.45 4.43
C LYS A 435 2.99 -9.56 5.37
N LYS A 436 3.12 -8.91 6.52
CA LYS A 436 2.09 -8.91 7.58
C LYS A 436 1.05 -7.84 7.32
N LEU A 437 -0.22 -8.22 7.43
CA LEU A 437 -1.38 -7.33 7.31
C LEU A 437 -2.21 -7.42 8.59
N THR A 438 -2.09 -6.40 9.45
CA THR A 438 -2.83 -6.31 10.72
C THR A 438 -4.34 -6.36 10.47
N GLY A 439 -5.05 -7.17 11.24
CA GLY A 439 -6.49 -7.42 11.06
C GLY A 439 -6.82 -8.50 10.03
N ILE A 440 -5.84 -8.95 9.22
CA ILE A 440 -6.00 -9.92 8.13
C ILE A 440 -5.24 -11.22 8.43
N ASN A 441 -3.93 -11.25 8.13
CA ASN A 441 -3.09 -12.42 8.38
C ASN A 441 -2.30 -12.32 9.69
N GLU A 442 -2.45 -11.21 10.42
CA GLU A 442 -1.90 -10.96 11.75
C GLU A 442 -2.97 -10.26 12.60
N PHE A 443 -3.24 -10.80 13.80
CA PHE A 443 -4.26 -10.31 14.75
C PHE A 443 -5.68 -10.15 14.15
N PRO A 444 -6.22 -11.14 13.42
CA PRO A 444 -7.55 -11.06 12.84
C PRO A 444 -8.65 -11.04 13.91
N ASN A 445 -9.69 -10.24 13.69
CA ASN A 445 -10.86 -10.17 14.57
C ASN A 445 -11.97 -11.14 14.10
N LEU A 446 -12.16 -12.27 14.79
CA LEU A 446 -13.26 -13.20 14.47
C LEU A 446 -14.63 -12.74 15.00
N ALA A 447 -14.67 -11.78 15.91
CA ALA A 447 -15.90 -11.26 16.49
C ALA A 447 -16.57 -10.19 15.63
N GLU A 448 -15.95 -9.76 14.52
CA GLU A 448 -16.61 -8.82 13.59
C GLU A 448 -17.84 -9.46 12.94
N SER A 449 -18.86 -8.64 12.70
CA SER A 449 -20.05 -9.09 11.96
C SER A 449 -19.69 -9.40 10.51
N PRO A 450 -20.17 -10.54 9.95
CA PRO A 450 -19.99 -10.85 8.55
C PRO A 450 -20.54 -9.73 7.65
N LEU A 451 -19.79 -9.37 6.60
CA LEU A 451 -20.30 -8.46 5.61
C LEU A 451 -21.42 -9.10 4.79
N PRO A 452 -22.49 -8.37 4.42
CA PRO A 452 -23.46 -8.82 3.45
C PRO A 452 -22.82 -9.24 2.12
N ALA A 453 -23.42 -10.17 1.40
CA ALA A 453 -22.85 -10.75 0.18
C ALA A 453 -22.59 -9.70 -0.91
N ASP A 454 -23.46 -8.71 -1.06
CA ASP A 454 -23.35 -7.57 -1.99
C ASP A 454 -22.19 -6.61 -1.64
N ARG A 455 -21.66 -6.70 -0.42
CA ARG A 455 -20.53 -5.91 0.08
C ARG A 455 -19.18 -6.63 -0.01
N ARG A 456 -19.17 -7.90 -0.39
CA ARG A 456 -17.95 -8.74 -0.52
C ARG A 456 -17.38 -8.74 -1.94
N VAL A 457 -17.73 -7.75 -2.76
CA VAL A 457 -17.29 -7.65 -4.14
C VAL A 457 -15.90 -6.99 -4.20
N GLU A 458 -14.99 -7.59 -4.98
CA GLU A 458 -13.68 -7.00 -5.24
C GLU A 458 -13.82 -5.76 -6.13
N PRO A 459 -13.17 -4.63 -5.78
CA PRO A 459 -13.16 -3.45 -6.62
C PRO A 459 -12.46 -3.75 -7.95
N ALA A 460 -13.07 -3.34 -9.06
CA ALA A 460 -12.51 -3.51 -10.39
C ALA A 460 -11.17 -2.78 -10.54
N GLY A 461 -10.23 -3.36 -11.30
CA GLY A 461 -8.95 -2.75 -11.60
C GLY A 461 -7.98 -2.64 -10.42
N VAL A 462 -8.23 -3.34 -9.31
CA VAL A 462 -7.37 -3.30 -8.11
C VAL A 462 -7.05 -4.70 -7.62
N ARG A 463 -5.77 -5.00 -7.44
CA ARG A 463 -5.26 -6.22 -6.81
C ARG A 463 -4.99 -5.93 -5.33
N ARG A 464 -5.93 -6.32 -4.45
CA ARG A 464 -5.83 -6.04 -3.01
C ARG A 464 -5.02 -7.10 -2.28
N TRP A 465 -4.13 -6.65 -1.39
CA TRP A 465 -3.25 -7.54 -0.61
C TRP A 465 -4.04 -8.51 0.28
N ALA A 466 -5.20 -8.09 0.78
CA ALA A 466 -6.01 -8.87 1.72
C ALA A 466 -6.90 -9.92 1.06
N ALA A 467 -7.10 -9.88 -0.27
CA ALA A 467 -8.16 -10.60 -0.99
C ALA A 467 -8.18 -12.12 -0.72
N ASP A 468 -7.04 -12.80 -0.73
CA ASP A 468 -6.97 -14.26 -0.52
C ASP A 468 -7.45 -14.66 0.89
N PHE A 469 -7.01 -13.96 1.94
CA PHE A 469 -7.44 -14.23 3.31
C PHE A 469 -8.92 -13.83 3.54
N GLU A 470 -9.38 -12.77 2.90
CA GLU A 470 -10.77 -12.35 2.95
C GLU A 470 -11.69 -13.37 2.27
N ALA A 471 -11.25 -13.99 1.18
CA ALA A 471 -11.97 -15.08 0.55
C ALA A 471 -12.12 -16.29 1.49
N LEU A 472 -11.08 -16.65 2.24
CA LEU A 472 -11.15 -17.70 3.27
C LEU A 472 -12.14 -17.33 4.39
N ARG A 473 -12.08 -16.07 4.86
CA ARG A 473 -13.02 -15.54 5.86
C ARG A 473 -14.46 -15.59 5.37
N ASN A 474 -14.70 -15.27 4.08
CA ASN A 474 -16.02 -15.35 3.46
C ASN A 474 -16.57 -16.79 3.44
N ARG A 475 -15.71 -17.80 3.19
CA ARG A 475 -16.08 -19.22 3.30
C ARG A 475 -16.50 -19.58 4.72
N SER A 476 -15.70 -19.21 5.72
CA SER A 476 -16.04 -19.42 7.13
C SER A 476 -17.34 -18.73 7.56
N ASP A 477 -17.62 -17.53 7.05
CA ASP A 477 -18.87 -16.82 7.34
C ASP A 477 -20.08 -17.55 6.74
N ALA A 478 -19.97 -18.06 5.50
CA ALA A 478 -21.01 -18.86 4.88
C ALA A 478 -21.28 -20.17 5.66
N PHE A 479 -20.21 -20.79 6.19
CA PHE A 479 -20.35 -21.95 7.06
C PHE A 479 -21.06 -21.59 8.37
N LEU A 480 -20.71 -20.47 9.00
CA LEU A 480 -21.36 -19.94 10.19
C LEU A 480 -22.86 -19.68 9.96
N GLU A 481 -23.21 -19.04 8.85
CA GLU A 481 -24.61 -18.78 8.48
C GLU A 481 -25.42 -20.08 8.34
N LYS A 482 -24.82 -21.14 7.79
CA LYS A 482 -25.47 -22.43 7.57
C LYS A 482 -25.57 -23.29 8.83
N ASN A 483 -24.52 -23.29 9.67
CA ASN A 483 -24.34 -24.25 10.74
C ASN A 483 -24.53 -23.66 12.15
N GLY A 484 -24.61 -22.33 12.29
CA GLY A 484 -24.74 -21.62 13.57
C GLY A 484 -23.44 -21.50 14.37
N ALA A 485 -22.33 -22.05 13.87
CA ALA A 485 -20.98 -21.93 14.44
C ALA A 485 -19.94 -21.88 13.33
N ARG A 486 -18.77 -21.28 13.61
CA ARG A 486 -17.63 -21.28 12.68
C ARG A 486 -17.00 -22.68 12.57
N PRO A 487 -16.22 -22.96 11.51
CA PRO A 487 -15.35 -24.12 11.49
C PRO A 487 -14.40 -24.08 12.69
N GLN A 488 -14.20 -25.20 13.38
CA GLN A 488 -13.44 -25.28 14.62
C GLN A 488 -12.31 -26.30 14.53
N ILE A 489 -11.17 -25.98 15.13
CA ILE A 489 -10.03 -26.89 15.32
C ILE A 489 -9.62 -26.86 16.79
N THR A 490 -9.51 -28.05 17.41
CA THR A 490 -9.12 -28.18 18.80
C THR A 490 -7.60 -28.19 18.93
N MET A 491 -7.07 -27.37 19.83
CA MET A 491 -5.67 -27.44 20.23
C MET A 491 -5.46 -28.49 21.30
N ILE A 492 -4.31 -29.14 21.28
CA ILE A 492 -3.85 -30.10 22.29
C ILE A 492 -2.60 -29.51 22.97
N PRO A 493 -2.79 -28.63 23.99
CA PRO A 493 -1.67 -27.99 24.66
C PRO A 493 -0.97 -28.95 25.61
N LEU A 494 0.32 -29.22 25.37
CA LEU A 494 1.17 -30.07 26.19
C LEU A 494 1.97 -29.25 27.19
N GLY A 495 2.10 -29.75 28.43
CA GLY A 495 2.78 -29.07 29.52
C GLY A 495 2.04 -27.86 30.08
N PRO A 496 2.60 -27.17 31.09
CA PRO A 496 1.99 -25.99 31.71
C PRO A 496 1.94 -24.80 30.76
N LEU A 497 1.12 -23.79 31.08
CA LEU A 497 0.89 -22.59 30.24
C LEU A 497 2.18 -21.97 29.70
N SER A 498 3.24 -21.87 30.51
CA SER A 498 4.55 -21.33 30.11
C SER A 498 5.26 -22.14 29.03
N LYS A 499 4.84 -23.39 28.79
CA LYS A 499 5.43 -24.30 27.79
C LYS A 499 4.63 -24.33 26.47
N HIS A 500 3.36 -23.94 26.48
CA HIS A 500 2.54 -24.02 25.27
C HIS A 500 1.99 -22.65 24.79
N ASN A 501 1.98 -21.59 25.63
CA ASN A 501 1.32 -20.32 25.31
C ASN A 501 1.79 -19.68 24.00
N ILE A 502 3.08 -19.76 23.66
CA ILE A 502 3.61 -19.20 22.40
C ILE A 502 3.04 -19.97 21.21
N ARG A 503 2.97 -21.29 21.28
CA ARG A 503 2.47 -22.14 20.19
C ARG A 503 0.95 -22.08 20.07
N THR A 504 0.22 -22.06 21.19
CA THR A 504 -1.24 -21.88 21.17
C THR A 504 -1.62 -20.49 20.66
N GLY A 505 -0.90 -19.43 21.06
CA GLY A 505 -1.09 -18.08 20.54
C GLY A 505 -0.84 -17.97 19.03
N PHE A 506 0.26 -18.58 18.55
CA PHE A 506 0.55 -18.68 17.11
C PHE A 506 -0.56 -19.41 16.35
N THR A 507 -1.00 -20.57 16.86
CA THR A 507 -2.05 -21.39 16.24
C THR A 507 -3.37 -20.64 16.18
N SER A 508 -3.78 -20.00 17.27
CA SER A 508 -5.01 -19.20 17.32
C SER A 508 -4.99 -18.07 16.29
N ASN A 509 -3.87 -17.34 16.21
CA ASN A 509 -3.74 -16.25 15.25
C ASN A 509 -3.74 -16.75 13.79
N LEU A 510 -3.05 -17.85 13.51
CA LEU A 510 -3.02 -18.46 12.18
C LEU A 510 -4.41 -18.95 11.75
N LEU A 511 -5.08 -19.73 12.57
CA LEU A 511 -6.41 -20.30 12.27
C LEU A 511 -7.45 -19.18 12.11
N ALA A 512 -7.42 -18.18 12.98
CA ALA A 512 -8.32 -17.05 12.91
C ALA A 512 -8.16 -16.22 11.62
N SER A 513 -6.96 -16.17 11.02
CA SER A 513 -6.78 -15.48 9.73
C SER A 513 -7.55 -16.14 8.57
N GLY A 514 -7.81 -17.46 8.65
CA GLY A 514 -8.71 -18.18 7.76
C GLY A 514 -10.18 -18.24 8.22
N GLY A 515 -10.50 -17.61 9.35
CA GLY A 515 -11.86 -17.67 9.90
C GLY A 515 -12.16 -18.93 10.75
N ILE A 516 -11.15 -19.75 11.05
CA ILE A 516 -11.29 -20.97 11.83
C ILE A 516 -11.14 -20.64 13.32
N GLU A 517 -12.09 -21.07 14.13
CA GLU A 517 -12.05 -20.89 15.57
C GLU A 517 -11.13 -21.94 16.21
N ALA A 518 -10.15 -21.49 16.97
CA ALA A 518 -9.22 -22.35 17.69
C ALA A 518 -9.75 -22.63 19.12
N ILE A 519 -10.13 -23.85 19.40
CA ILE A 519 -10.60 -24.26 20.73
C ILE A 519 -9.41 -24.61 21.59
N ASN A 520 -9.18 -23.86 22.67
CA ASN A 520 -8.10 -24.07 23.62
C ASN A 520 -8.63 -24.62 24.97
N PRO A 521 -8.57 -25.91 25.22
CA PRO A 521 -9.06 -26.51 26.48
C PRO A 521 -8.14 -26.28 27.68
N GLY A 522 -6.97 -25.61 27.49
CA GLY A 522 -5.91 -25.55 28.50
C GLY A 522 -5.02 -26.78 28.49
N GLN A 523 -4.15 -26.91 29.48
CA GLN A 523 -3.17 -28.01 29.57
C GLN A 523 -3.88 -29.37 29.50
N LEU A 524 -3.42 -30.23 28.59
CA LEU A 524 -3.84 -31.62 28.45
C LEU A 524 -2.66 -32.57 28.72
N VAL A 525 -2.96 -33.67 29.41
CA VAL A 525 -1.99 -34.73 29.71
C VAL A 525 -2.43 -35.98 28.96
N PRO A 526 -1.59 -36.55 28.08
CA PRO A 526 -1.94 -37.77 27.35
C PRO A 526 -2.37 -38.90 28.28
N GLY A 527 -3.48 -39.59 27.96
CA GLY A 527 -4.03 -40.69 28.74
C GLY A 527 -5.00 -40.28 29.86
N THR A 528 -5.32 -39.00 30.04
CA THR A 528 -6.37 -38.53 30.97
C THR A 528 -7.72 -38.44 30.25
N ASP A 529 -8.84 -38.46 31.03
CA ASP A 529 -10.17 -38.31 30.50
C ASP A 529 -10.35 -36.99 29.73
N ALA A 530 -9.82 -35.87 30.24
CA ALA A 530 -9.87 -34.57 29.57
C ALA A 530 -9.16 -34.59 28.21
N PHE A 531 -8.05 -35.32 28.08
CA PHE A 531 -7.35 -35.52 26.80
C PHE A 531 -8.22 -36.35 25.82
N ALA A 532 -8.82 -37.41 26.32
CA ALA A 532 -9.71 -38.28 25.51
C ALA A 532 -10.94 -37.51 25.03
N GLU A 533 -11.59 -36.72 25.90
CA GLU A 533 -12.73 -35.87 25.55
C GLU A 533 -12.35 -34.84 24.47
N ALA A 534 -11.21 -34.17 24.61
CA ALA A 534 -10.74 -33.21 23.61
C ALA A 534 -10.44 -33.89 22.25
N ALA A 535 -9.88 -35.09 22.26
CA ALA A 535 -9.61 -35.88 21.07
C ALA A 535 -10.90 -36.35 20.37
N GLN A 536 -11.89 -36.86 21.13
CA GLN A 536 -13.14 -37.36 20.57
C GLN A 536 -14.05 -36.26 20.02
N ALA A 537 -13.93 -35.04 20.53
CA ALA A 537 -14.72 -33.89 20.08
C ALA A 537 -14.22 -33.28 18.75
N ALA A 538 -13.09 -33.76 18.22
CA ALA A 538 -12.41 -33.07 17.11
C ALA A 538 -12.00 -34.04 15.98
N GLY A 539 -12.35 -33.74 14.73
CA GLY A 539 -11.82 -34.42 13.54
C GLY A 539 -10.37 -34.01 13.25
N ILE A 540 -10.05 -32.72 13.47
CA ILE A 540 -8.73 -32.13 13.25
C ILE A 540 -8.22 -31.50 14.55
N VAL A 541 -6.98 -31.80 14.91
CA VAL A 541 -6.34 -31.21 16.11
C VAL A 541 -4.97 -30.61 15.79
N VAL A 542 -4.52 -29.65 16.64
CA VAL A 542 -3.17 -29.08 16.59
C VAL A 542 -2.48 -29.28 17.93
N VAL A 543 -1.44 -30.09 17.95
CA VAL A 543 -0.60 -30.29 19.13
C VAL A 543 0.28 -29.06 19.34
N CYS A 544 0.26 -28.50 20.56
CA CYS A 544 0.94 -27.25 20.91
C CYS A 544 1.83 -27.44 22.16
N GLY A 545 3.14 -27.27 22.03
CA GLY A 545 4.11 -27.36 23.11
C GLY A 545 5.47 -26.80 22.69
N THR A 546 6.43 -26.76 23.60
CA THR A 546 7.84 -26.48 23.23
C THR A 546 8.46 -27.68 22.54
N ASP A 547 9.59 -27.51 21.85
CA ASP A 547 10.35 -28.61 21.26
C ASP A 547 10.76 -29.66 22.34
N GLN A 548 10.99 -29.21 23.58
CA GLN A 548 11.24 -30.09 24.72
C GLN A 548 10.03 -30.96 25.09
N GLU A 549 8.83 -30.33 25.20
CA GLU A 549 7.58 -31.07 25.46
C GLU A 549 7.29 -32.08 24.34
N TYR A 550 7.60 -31.74 23.09
CA TYR A 550 7.43 -32.65 21.96
C TYR A 550 8.38 -33.86 22.08
N ALA A 551 9.62 -33.64 22.48
CA ALA A 551 10.58 -34.74 22.70
C ALA A 551 10.22 -35.64 23.87
N GLU A 552 9.58 -35.11 24.93
CA GLU A 552 9.23 -35.86 26.14
C GLU A 552 7.90 -36.58 26.04
N THR A 553 6.88 -35.95 25.45
CA THR A 553 5.49 -36.43 25.48
C THR A 553 4.79 -36.42 24.12
N GLY A 554 5.39 -35.79 23.10
CA GLY A 554 4.74 -35.52 21.81
C GLY A 554 4.36 -36.78 21.05
N GLU A 555 5.28 -37.77 20.94
CA GLU A 555 5.03 -39.02 20.23
C GLU A 555 3.89 -39.81 20.88
N GLY A 556 3.90 -39.96 22.23
CA GLY A 556 2.81 -40.60 22.96
C GLY A 556 1.48 -39.86 22.86
N ALA A 557 1.51 -38.51 22.74
CA ALA A 557 0.29 -37.73 22.50
C ALA A 557 -0.28 -38.03 21.11
N VAL A 558 0.55 -38.07 20.06
CA VAL A 558 0.11 -38.41 18.69
C VAL A 558 -0.46 -39.82 18.62
N GLU A 559 0.21 -40.79 19.25
CA GLU A 559 -0.28 -42.19 19.35
C GLU A 559 -1.68 -42.23 19.98
N LYS A 560 -1.86 -41.57 21.13
CA LYS A 560 -3.17 -41.53 21.83
C LYS A 560 -4.27 -40.81 21.05
N LEU A 561 -3.92 -39.78 20.30
CA LEU A 561 -4.86 -39.11 19.40
C LEU A 561 -5.31 -40.05 18.26
N ARG A 562 -4.39 -40.83 17.69
CA ARG A 562 -4.71 -41.86 16.68
C ARG A 562 -5.61 -42.97 17.26
N GLU A 563 -5.27 -43.48 18.47
CA GLU A 563 -6.13 -44.44 19.15
C GLU A 563 -7.55 -43.93 19.42
N ALA A 564 -7.69 -42.61 19.70
CA ALA A 564 -8.97 -41.95 19.89
C ALA A 564 -9.74 -41.71 18.59
N GLY A 565 -9.15 -41.99 17.41
CA GLY A 565 -9.79 -41.87 16.10
C GLY A 565 -9.71 -40.45 15.49
N VAL A 566 -8.78 -39.61 15.94
CA VAL A 566 -8.57 -38.30 15.31
C VAL A 566 -8.10 -38.49 13.87
N GLU A 567 -8.80 -37.89 12.92
CA GLU A 567 -8.56 -38.08 11.49
C GLU A 567 -7.29 -37.38 11.02
N ARG A 568 -7.05 -36.15 11.53
CA ARG A 568 -5.89 -35.33 11.13
C ARG A 568 -5.23 -34.67 12.33
N ILE A 569 -3.97 -34.94 12.52
CA ILE A 569 -3.15 -34.40 13.62
C ILE A 569 -2.08 -33.48 13.06
N LEU A 570 -2.14 -32.21 13.42
CA LEU A 570 -1.14 -31.21 13.07
C LEU A 570 -0.26 -30.89 14.29
N LEU A 571 0.94 -30.35 14.04
CA LEU A 571 1.86 -29.90 15.08
C LEU A 571 2.20 -28.42 14.88
N ALA A 572 2.06 -27.60 15.91
CA ALA A 572 2.56 -26.23 15.90
C ALA A 572 4.09 -26.22 16.10
N GLY A 573 4.86 -26.44 15.05
CA GLY A 573 6.32 -26.57 15.12
C GLY A 573 6.96 -26.95 13.79
N ALA A 574 8.27 -27.20 13.83
CA ALA A 574 9.02 -27.64 12.66
C ALA A 574 9.06 -29.17 12.56
N PRO A 575 9.18 -29.76 11.36
CA PRO A 575 9.26 -31.22 11.16
C PRO A 575 10.35 -31.90 11.97
N LYS A 576 11.47 -31.22 12.19
CA LYS A 576 12.63 -31.76 12.97
C LYS A 576 12.25 -32.19 14.39
N SER A 577 11.14 -31.66 14.95
CA SER A 577 10.70 -32.01 16.31
C SER A 577 10.19 -33.45 16.42
N PHE A 578 9.92 -34.12 15.27
CA PHE A 578 9.44 -35.51 15.20
C PHE A 578 10.32 -36.38 14.27
N GLU A 579 11.53 -35.90 13.95
CA GLU A 579 12.46 -36.68 13.11
C GLU A 579 12.84 -37.99 13.81
N GLY A 580 12.55 -39.11 13.16
CA GLY A 580 12.83 -40.46 13.71
C GLY A 580 11.73 -41.02 14.63
N SER A 581 10.61 -40.29 14.89
CA SER A 581 9.47 -40.79 15.67
C SER A 581 8.66 -41.82 14.88
N ALA A 582 8.20 -42.88 15.57
CA ALA A 582 7.32 -43.88 14.95
C ALA A 582 5.89 -43.37 14.72
N HIS A 583 5.45 -42.44 15.56
CA HIS A 583 4.12 -41.76 15.45
C HIS A 583 4.32 -40.28 15.16
N ALA A 584 4.35 -39.92 13.87
CA ALA A 584 4.46 -38.52 13.42
C ALA A 584 3.09 -37.89 13.19
N PRO A 585 2.95 -36.55 13.34
CA PRO A 585 1.77 -35.80 12.91
C PRO A 585 1.65 -35.78 11.39
N ASP A 586 0.44 -35.46 10.87
CA ASP A 586 0.15 -35.41 9.43
C ASP A 586 0.68 -34.14 8.77
N GLY A 587 0.96 -33.11 9.55
CA GLY A 587 1.47 -31.82 9.04
C GLY A 587 1.97 -30.90 10.14
N TYR A 588 2.61 -29.82 9.70
CA TYR A 588 3.31 -28.89 10.60
C TYR A 588 2.89 -27.46 10.32
N LEU A 589 2.51 -26.74 11.36
CA LEU A 589 2.19 -25.31 11.31
C LEU A 589 3.37 -24.50 11.86
N ASN A 590 4.00 -23.69 11.02
CA ASN A 590 5.15 -22.86 11.39
C ASN A 590 5.21 -21.58 10.55
N MET A 591 6.26 -20.78 10.73
CA MET A 591 6.42 -19.47 10.06
C MET A 591 6.84 -19.57 8.58
N THR A 592 7.10 -20.76 8.04
CA THR A 592 7.59 -20.94 6.67
C THR A 592 6.56 -21.57 5.73
N ILE A 593 5.36 -21.87 6.21
CA ILE A 593 4.28 -22.45 5.40
C ILE A 593 3.62 -21.39 4.53
N ASP A 594 3.03 -21.83 3.43
CA ASP A 594 1.96 -21.07 2.76
C ASP A 594 0.71 -21.13 3.64
N ALA A 595 0.47 -20.07 4.41
CA ALA A 595 -0.64 -20.03 5.35
C ALA A 595 -2.00 -19.97 4.64
N ALA A 596 -2.09 -19.25 3.51
CA ALA A 596 -3.34 -19.16 2.76
C ALA A 596 -3.75 -20.52 2.19
N ALA A 597 -2.83 -21.23 1.53
CA ALA A 597 -3.08 -22.56 1.01
C ALA A 597 -3.38 -23.58 2.13
N THR A 598 -2.63 -23.52 3.25
CA THR A 598 -2.87 -24.40 4.40
C THR A 598 -4.26 -24.18 5.01
N LEU A 599 -4.69 -22.92 5.14
CA LEU A 599 -6.00 -22.60 5.70
C LEU A 599 -7.14 -22.98 4.74
N ALA A 600 -6.93 -22.86 3.42
CA ALA A 600 -7.87 -23.32 2.41
C ALA A 600 -8.10 -24.83 2.52
N ASP A 601 -7.02 -25.61 2.61
CA ASP A 601 -7.07 -27.07 2.79
C ASP A 601 -7.76 -27.47 4.10
N LEU A 602 -7.53 -26.73 5.19
CA LEU A 602 -8.21 -26.97 6.46
C LEU A 602 -9.70 -26.66 6.39
N LEU A 603 -10.10 -25.58 5.70
CA LEU A 603 -11.51 -25.27 5.48
C LEU A 603 -12.19 -26.33 4.63
N ASP A 604 -11.54 -26.82 3.57
CA ASP A 604 -12.05 -27.93 2.74
C ASP A 604 -12.28 -29.18 3.59
N ALA A 605 -11.31 -29.54 4.44
CA ALA A 605 -11.42 -30.70 5.34
C ALA A 605 -12.54 -30.54 6.40
N LEU A 606 -12.85 -29.29 6.79
CA LEU A 606 -13.94 -28.98 7.72
C LEU A 606 -15.32 -28.81 7.02
N GLY A 607 -15.37 -28.91 5.69
CA GLY A 607 -16.57 -28.75 4.89
C GLY A 607 -17.09 -27.32 4.78
N ALA A 608 -16.16 -26.34 4.86
CA ALA A 608 -16.44 -24.91 4.83
C ALA A 608 -15.99 -24.23 3.53
#